data_c5bff014623ae0c45165a31013a08b1c
#
_entry.id   c5bff014623ae0c45165a31013a08b1c
#
_cell.length_a   1.000
_cell.length_b   1.000
_cell.length_c   1.000
_cell.angle_alpha   90.00
_cell.angle_beta   90.00
_cell.angle_gamma   90.00
#
_symmetry.space_group_name_H-M   'P 1'
#
loop_
_entity.id
_entity.type
_entity.pdbx_description
1 polymer ?
#
loop_
_entity_poly.entity_id
_entity_poly.type
_entity_poly.pdbx_seq_one_letter_code
_entity_poly.pdbx_strand_id
1 'polypeptide(L)'
;YKWGEWTTWGDQGDGTYCNPVLPSDYSDIDCIRVGDDYYAISSTFQYSPGMVIIHSKDLVNWTIKGHVVSDLRQISEEMNWTRMNRYGRGIWAGAIRYYQGKFYVYFGTPDEGYFMSTATDPAGPWEPLHCVKAEKGWDDCCPFFDDDGQLYFVGTHFADKYKTYLYRMTPDGKTLIENSKILINEGYGREASKLYKINGTYYHFFSEVKNGGRY
;
A
#
# COMPACT_ATOMS: atom_id res chain seq x y z
N TYR A 1 13.54 -2.19 30.10
CA TYR A 1 12.14 -2.55 29.83
C TYR A 1 11.74 -3.67 30.79
N LYS A 2 10.74 -3.40 31.65
CA LYS A 2 10.11 -4.46 32.43
C LYS A 2 9.00 -5.06 31.60
N TRP A 3 9.05 -6.34 31.31
CA TRP A 3 7.96 -7.08 30.69
C TRP A 3 6.68 -6.91 31.51
N GLY A 4 5.62 -6.39 30.83
CA GLY A 4 4.31 -6.18 31.45
C GLY A 4 3.90 -4.74 31.72
N GLU A 5 4.76 -3.75 31.48
CA GLU A 5 4.40 -2.33 31.54
C GLU A 5 4.03 -1.79 30.14
N TRP A 6 3.03 -2.41 29.50
CA TRP A 6 2.54 -2.02 28.17
C TRP A 6 1.67 -0.75 28.18
N THR A 7 1.48 -0.16 29.35
CA THR A 7 0.64 1.04 29.55
C THR A 7 1.27 2.34 29.04
N THR A 8 2.47 2.28 28.47
CA THR A 8 3.20 3.46 27.99
C THR A 8 3.19 3.66 26.48
N TRP A 9 2.52 2.80 25.71
CA TRP A 9 2.43 2.94 24.28
C TRP A 9 1.16 3.64 23.83
N GLY A 10 1.29 4.46 22.77
CA GLY A 10 0.17 5.22 22.23
C GLY A 10 -0.25 6.36 23.14
N ASP A 11 -1.54 6.59 23.25
CA ASP A 11 -2.14 7.68 24.01
C ASP A 11 -1.80 7.59 25.51
N GLN A 12 -1.26 8.68 26.07
CA GLN A 12 -0.91 8.76 27.50
C GLN A 12 -2.06 9.32 28.35
N GLY A 13 -3.17 9.74 27.73
CA GLY A 13 -4.34 10.30 28.41
C GLY A 13 -4.17 11.75 28.89
N ASP A 14 -3.07 12.39 28.60
CA ASP A 14 -2.74 13.78 28.98
C ASP A 14 -2.56 14.71 27.78
N GLY A 15 -2.92 14.23 26.56
CA GLY A 15 -2.73 14.94 25.30
C GLY A 15 -1.37 14.70 24.64
N THR A 16 -0.54 13.83 25.22
CA THR A 16 0.70 13.34 24.61
C THR A 16 0.58 11.90 24.16
N TYR A 17 1.52 11.44 23.33
CA TYR A 17 1.60 10.05 22.94
C TYR A 17 3.05 9.53 22.94
N CYS A 18 3.19 8.23 23.01
CA CYS A 18 4.48 7.53 22.95
C CYS A 18 4.49 6.52 21.79
N ASN A 19 5.54 6.55 20.98
CA ASN A 19 5.74 5.54 19.94
C ASN A 19 6.23 4.20 20.50
N PRO A 20 5.88 3.08 19.86
CA PRO A 20 4.99 2.98 18.70
C PRO A 20 3.51 3.14 19.08
N VAL A 21 2.75 3.90 18.26
CA VAL A 21 1.29 3.99 18.39
C VAL A 21 0.56 2.75 17.84
N LEU A 22 1.24 1.96 17.04
CA LEU A 22 0.79 0.66 16.53
C LEU A 22 1.81 -0.41 16.98
N PRO A 23 1.65 -1.00 18.19
CA PRO A 23 2.63 -1.92 18.76
C PRO A 23 2.43 -3.35 18.24
N SER A 24 2.33 -3.52 16.94
CA SER A 24 2.14 -4.79 16.27
C SER A 24 2.74 -4.74 14.86
N ASP A 25 2.57 -5.81 14.10
CA ASP A 25 3.15 -6.02 12.79
C ASP A 25 2.37 -5.28 11.69
N TYR A 26 2.48 -3.95 11.68
CA TYR A 26 1.92 -3.06 10.68
C TYR A 26 3.04 -2.49 9.82
N SER A 27 3.54 -3.28 8.86
CA SER A 27 4.60 -2.86 7.95
C SER A 27 4.06 -2.14 6.71
N ASP A 28 4.92 -1.35 6.07
CA ASP A 28 4.68 -0.70 4.78
C ASP A 28 3.40 0.15 4.76
N ILE A 29 3.19 0.91 5.83
CA ILE A 29 1.97 1.70 5.99
C ILE A 29 1.87 2.79 4.92
N ASP A 30 0.72 2.85 4.25
CA ASP A 30 0.27 4.00 3.46
C ASP A 30 -1.00 4.56 4.10
N CYS A 31 -1.04 5.89 4.28
CA CYS A 31 -2.11 6.56 5.03
C CYS A 31 -2.66 7.74 4.23
N ILE A 32 -3.98 7.92 4.29
CA ILE A 32 -4.67 9.09 3.73
C ILE A 32 -5.60 9.73 4.77
N ARG A 33 -5.87 11.02 4.56
CA ARG A 33 -6.91 11.75 5.29
C ARG A 33 -8.13 11.96 4.39
N VAL A 34 -9.32 11.66 4.90
CA VAL A 34 -10.60 11.93 4.24
C VAL A 34 -11.51 12.66 5.23
N GLY A 35 -11.71 13.95 5.03
CA GLY A 35 -12.38 14.79 6.02
C GLY A 35 -11.59 14.85 7.32
N ASP A 36 -12.20 14.40 8.42
CA ASP A 36 -11.60 14.35 9.75
C ASP A 36 -11.11 12.94 10.13
N ASP A 37 -11.11 12.03 9.17
CA ASP A 37 -10.73 10.64 9.37
C ASP A 37 -9.41 10.32 8.69
N TYR A 38 -8.60 9.47 9.32
CA TYR A 38 -7.40 8.89 8.76
C TYR A 38 -7.63 7.41 8.50
N TYR A 39 -7.26 6.97 7.32
CA TYR A 39 -7.33 5.56 6.91
C TYR A 39 -5.95 5.11 6.46
N ALA A 40 -5.52 3.98 6.96
CA ALA A 40 -4.25 3.40 6.58
C ALA A 40 -4.40 1.92 6.23
N ILE A 41 -3.48 1.44 5.42
CA ILE A 41 -3.33 0.04 5.04
C ILE A 41 -1.96 -0.45 5.46
N SER A 42 -1.82 -1.76 5.59
CA SER A 42 -0.55 -2.42 5.88
C SER A 42 -0.43 -3.74 5.13
N SER A 43 0.79 -4.11 4.79
CA SER A 43 1.13 -5.44 4.27
C SER A 43 0.65 -6.53 5.21
N THR A 44 0.13 -7.61 4.66
CA THR A 44 -0.35 -8.77 5.44
C THR A 44 0.29 -10.08 5.00
N PHE A 45 1.15 -10.04 4.01
CA PHE A 45 1.91 -11.18 3.49
C PHE A 45 1.02 -12.40 3.21
N GLN A 46 1.23 -13.50 3.90
CA GLN A 46 0.45 -14.73 3.74
C GLN A 46 -0.88 -14.78 4.52
N TYR A 47 -1.15 -13.76 5.33
CA TYR A 47 -2.34 -13.80 6.20
C TYR A 47 -3.63 -13.50 5.41
N SER A 48 -4.68 -14.29 5.70
CA SER A 48 -6.03 -14.16 5.16
C SER A 48 -7.01 -13.97 6.32
N PRO A 49 -7.89 -12.95 6.30
CA PRO A 49 -8.03 -11.93 5.26
C PRO A 49 -6.82 -11.02 5.15
N GLY A 50 -6.60 -10.43 3.97
CA GLY A 50 -5.42 -9.66 3.64
C GLY A 50 -5.68 -8.19 3.32
N MET A 51 -4.61 -7.40 3.30
CA MET A 51 -4.60 -5.95 3.16
C MET A 51 -5.55 -5.31 4.18
N VAL A 52 -5.10 -5.23 5.41
CA VAL A 52 -5.87 -4.64 6.52
C VAL A 52 -6.12 -3.15 6.30
N ILE A 53 -7.31 -2.68 6.66
CA ILE A 53 -7.67 -1.26 6.74
C ILE A 53 -7.80 -0.88 8.21
N ILE A 54 -7.06 0.12 8.62
CA ILE A 54 -7.16 0.71 9.95
C ILE A 54 -7.61 2.18 9.86
N HIS A 55 -8.25 2.64 10.91
CA HIS A 55 -8.84 3.96 10.99
C HIS A 55 -8.46 4.66 12.29
N SER A 56 -8.24 5.96 12.21
CA SER A 56 -8.00 6.84 13.34
C SER A 56 -8.62 8.22 13.14
N LYS A 57 -8.88 8.93 14.23
CA LYS A 57 -9.24 10.35 14.25
C LYS A 57 -8.06 11.27 14.60
N ASP A 58 -6.98 10.71 15.12
CA ASP A 58 -5.87 11.47 15.74
C ASP A 58 -4.47 10.94 15.39
N LEU A 59 -4.37 9.89 14.56
CA LEU A 59 -3.13 9.18 14.23
C LEU A 59 -2.46 8.44 15.39
N VAL A 60 -3.10 8.41 16.56
CA VAL A 60 -2.62 7.74 17.76
C VAL A 60 -3.49 6.53 18.09
N ASN A 61 -4.80 6.73 18.12
CA ASN A 61 -5.77 5.69 18.44
C ASN A 61 -6.30 5.05 17.14
N TRP A 62 -5.93 3.79 16.89
CA TRP A 62 -6.25 3.08 15.68
C TRP A 62 -7.21 1.91 15.93
N THR A 63 -8.14 1.70 15.02
CA THR A 63 -9.06 0.56 15.01
C THR A 63 -9.08 -0.12 13.65
N ILE A 64 -9.18 -1.44 13.63
CA ILE A 64 -9.37 -2.21 12.38
C ILE A 64 -10.78 -1.96 11.87
N LYS A 65 -10.91 -1.55 10.61
CA LYS A 65 -12.19 -1.38 9.91
C LYS A 65 -12.58 -2.58 9.07
N GLY A 66 -11.61 -3.24 8.45
CA GLY A 66 -11.85 -4.36 7.57
C GLY A 66 -10.59 -4.80 6.82
N HIS A 67 -10.81 -5.55 5.76
CA HIS A 67 -9.75 -6.03 4.88
C HIS A 67 -10.22 -5.94 3.43
N VAL A 68 -9.30 -5.62 2.53
CA VAL A 68 -9.60 -5.51 1.09
C VAL A 68 -9.78 -6.89 0.47
N VAL A 69 -9.01 -7.86 0.92
CA VAL A 69 -8.97 -9.24 0.38
C VAL A 69 -9.51 -10.19 1.42
N SER A 70 -10.71 -10.69 1.21
CA SER A 70 -11.34 -11.63 2.16
C SER A 70 -10.66 -13.00 2.19
N ASP A 71 -10.10 -13.43 1.07
CA ASP A 71 -9.39 -14.70 0.93
C ASP A 71 -8.27 -14.56 -0.13
N LEU A 72 -7.05 -14.87 0.23
CA LEU A 72 -5.89 -14.77 -0.65
C LEU A 72 -5.95 -15.67 -1.89
N ARG A 73 -6.78 -16.70 -1.87
CA ARG A 73 -7.05 -17.53 -3.06
C ARG A 73 -7.66 -16.74 -4.22
N GLN A 74 -8.25 -15.57 -3.96
CA GLN A 74 -8.67 -14.65 -5.02
C GLN A 74 -7.50 -14.14 -5.89
N ILE A 75 -6.29 -14.17 -5.36
CA ILE A 75 -5.06 -13.78 -6.07
C ILE A 75 -4.48 -15.01 -6.79
N SER A 76 -4.27 -16.10 -6.05
CA SER A 76 -3.68 -17.33 -6.57
C SER A 76 -4.00 -18.52 -5.66
N GLU A 77 -4.28 -19.69 -6.27
CA GLU A 77 -4.40 -20.95 -5.54
C GLU A 77 -3.11 -21.36 -4.81
N GLU A 78 -1.97 -20.83 -5.22
CA GLU A 78 -0.69 -21.03 -4.54
C GLU A 78 -0.64 -20.38 -3.16
N MET A 79 -1.55 -19.42 -2.89
CA MET A 79 -1.72 -18.78 -1.58
C MET A 79 -2.64 -19.57 -0.64
N ASN A 80 -3.15 -20.70 -1.08
CA ASN A 80 -3.92 -21.59 -0.22
C ASN A 80 -3.02 -22.08 0.92
N TRP A 81 -3.46 -21.87 2.17
CA TRP A 81 -2.72 -22.26 3.36
C TRP A 81 -2.34 -23.75 3.41
N THR A 82 -3.10 -24.62 2.73
CA THR A 82 -2.78 -26.05 2.64
C THR A 82 -1.57 -26.34 1.76
N ARG A 83 -1.18 -25.41 0.90
CA ARG A 83 -0.01 -25.55 0.01
C ARG A 83 1.24 -24.90 0.58
N MET A 84 1.08 -23.79 1.30
CA MET A 84 2.15 -22.99 1.91
C MET A 84 3.26 -22.53 0.93
N ASN A 85 2.92 -22.38 -0.37
CA ASN A 85 3.89 -22.03 -1.41
C ASN A 85 4.23 -20.54 -1.44
N ARG A 86 3.47 -19.72 -0.72
CA ARG A 86 3.61 -18.25 -0.71
C ARG A 86 3.86 -17.67 0.69
N TYR A 87 4.50 -18.44 1.58
CA TYR A 87 4.85 -17.93 2.90
C TYR A 87 5.76 -16.69 2.76
N GLY A 88 5.34 -15.55 3.36
CA GLY A 88 6.02 -14.27 3.23
C GLY A 88 5.89 -13.61 1.83
N ARG A 89 5.20 -14.20 0.87
CA ARG A 89 5.13 -13.77 -0.53
C ARG A 89 3.70 -13.48 -1.01
N GLY A 90 2.80 -13.20 -0.11
CA GLY A 90 1.44 -12.77 -0.44
C GLY A 90 1.35 -11.26 -0.70
N ILE A 91 0.51 -10.58 0.07
CA ILE A 91 0.25 -9.14 -0.10
C ILE A 91 1.38 -8.32 0.53
N TRP A 92 2.13 -7.62 -0.32
CA TRP A 92 3.20 -6.71 0.06
C TRP A 92 2.72 -5.25 0.11
N ALA A 93 3.64 -4.29 0.03
CA ALA A 93 3.35 -2.87 0.15
C ALA A 93 2.26 -2.39 -0.82
N GLY A 94 1.31 -1.66 -0.29
CA GLY A 94 0.20 -1.12 -1.07
C GLY A 94 0.12 0.39 -1.02
N ALA A 95 -0.90 0.90 -1.70
CA ALA A 95 -1.28 2.31 -1.63
C ALA A 95 -2.79 2.45 -1.55
N ILE A 96 -3.25 3.30 -0.64
CA ILE A 96 -4.65 3.69 -0.52
C ILE A 96 -4.84 5.12 -1.05
N ARG A 97 -5.91 5.36 -1.81
CA ARG A 97 -6.30 6.69 -2.29
C ARG A 97 -7.81 6.85 -2.18
N TYR A 98 -8.24 8.10 -2.04
CA TYR A 98 -9.65 8.46 -2.08
C TYR A 98 -9.87 9.45 -3.22
N TYR A 99 -10.76 9.08 -4.14
CA TYR A 99 -11.05 9.88 -5.31
C TYR A 99 -12.52 9.74 -5.73
N GLN A 100 -13.19 10.85 -5.99
CA GLN A 100 -14.59 10.90 -6.41
C GLN A 100 -15.55 10.01 -5.60
N GLY A 101 -15.42 10.05 -4.26
CA GLY A 101 -16.31 9.33 -3.36
C GLY A 101 -16.00 7.85 -3.16
N LYS A 102 -14.85 7.37 -3.67
CA LYS A 102 -14.44 5.96 -3.55
C LYS A 102 -13.01 5.84 -2.99
N PHE A 103 -12.81 4.80 -2.22
CA PHE A 103 -11.49 4.32 -1.84
C PHE A 103 -10.96 3.40 -2.93
N TYR A 104 -9.69 3.55 -3.25
CA TYR A 104 -8.91 2.74 -4.17
C TYR A 104 -7.75 2.16 -3.40
N VAL A 105 -7.58 0.85 -3.41
CA VAL A 105 -6.41 0.19 -2.84
C VAL A 105 -5.72 -0.60 -3.95
N TYR A 106 -4.43 -0.37 -4.08
CA TYR A 106 -3.53 -1.12 -4.98
C TYR A 106 -2.47 -1.78 -4.13
N PHE A 107 -2.03 -2.96 -4.54
CA PHE A 107 -0.94 -3.68 -3.86
C PHE A 107 -0.22 -4.61 -4.83
N GLY A 108 1.01 -4.97 -4.46
CA GLY A 108 1.81 -5.96 -5.15
C GLY A 108 1.79 -7.31 -4.47
N THR A 109 1.97 -8.36 -5.28
CA THR A 109 2.41 -9.66 -4.85
C THR A 109 3.63 -10.03 -5.68
N PRO A 110 4.73 -10.49 -5.07
CA PRO A 110 6.00 -10.62 -5.78
C PRO A 110 5.99 -11.64 -6.93
N ASP A 111 5.08 -12.59 -6.90
CA ASP A 111 5.01 -13.67 -7.87
C ASP A 111 3.89 -13.52 -8.90
N GLU A 112 2.81 -12.79 -8.58
CA GLU A 112 1.63 -12.65 -9.44
C GLU A 112 1.53 -11.26 -10.07
N GLY A 113 1.99 -10.19 -9.41
CA GLY A 113 1.98 -8.83 -9.94
C GLY A 113 1.14 -7.84 -9.14
N TYR A 114 0.53 -6.86 -9.82
CA TYR A 114 -0.27 -5.82 -9.18
C TYR A 114 -1.77 -6.09 -9.25
N PHE A 115 -2.43 -5.84 -8.14
CA PHE A 115 -3.87 -5.94 -7.98
C PHE A 115 -4.47 -4.65 -7.45
N MET A 116 -5.77 -4.46 -7.67
CA MET A 116 -6.52 -3.36 -7.10
C MET A 116 -7.94 -3.76 -6.75
N SER A 117 -8.53 -3.03 -5.83
CA SER A 117 -9.96 -3.04 -5.55
C SER A 117 -10.45 -1.65 -5.15
N THR A 118 -11.76 -1.45 -5.21
CA THR A 118 -12.42 -0.20 -4.81
C THR A 118 -13.58 -0.47 -3.87
N ALA A 119 -13.89 0.50 -3.01
CA ALA A 119 -15.08 0.50 -2.18
C ALA A 119 -15.57 1.94 -1.92
N THR A 120 -16.85 2.11 -1.64
CA THR A 120 -17.39 3.39 -1.15
C THR A 120 -17.25 3.55 0.36
N ASP A 121 -17.22 2.43 1.08
CA ASP A 121 -16.98 2.35 2.51
C ASP A 121 -15.64 1.61 2.75
N PRO A 122 -14.71 2.16 3.54
CA PRO A 122 -13.44 1.49 3.81
C PRO A 122 -13.59 0.17 4.59
N ALA A 123 -14.72 -0.02 5.27
CA ALA A 123 -15.07 -1.31 5.87
C ALA A 123 -15.50 -2.38 4.84
N GLY A 124 -15.78 -1.96 3.60
CA GLY A 124 -16.31 -2.80 2.53
C GLY A 124 -17.84 -2.74 2.39
N PRO A 125 -18.47 -3.57 1.53
CA PRO A 125 -17.77 -4.57 0.75
C PRO A 125 -16.83 -3.97 -0.30
N TRP A 126 -15.68 -4.60 -0.50
CA TRP A 126 -14.74 -4.29 -1.57
C TRP A 126 -15.15 -5.01 -2.85
N GLU A 127 -15.00 -4.34 -3.98
CA GLU A 127 -15.21 -4.95 -5.31
C GLU A 127 -14.27 -6.16 -5.50
N PRO A 128 -14.62 -7.10 -6.39
CA PRO A 128 -13.72 -8.19 -6.74
C PRO A 128 -12.35 -7.67 -7.18
N LEU A 129 -11.29 -8.37 -6.78
CA LEU A 129 -9.92 -8.01 -7.16
C LEU A 129 -9.77 -7.95 -8.68
N HIS A 130 -9.15 -6.89 -9.14
CA HIS A 130 -8.74 -6.72 -10.52
C HIS A 130 -7.22 -6.81 -10.63
N CYS A 131 -6.72 -7.66 -11.54
CA CYS A 131 -5.29 -7.74 -11.84
C CYS A 131 -4.91 -6.59 -12.78
N VAL A 132 -4.14 -5.64 -12.29
CA VAL A 132 -3.67 -4.45 -13.04
C VAL A 132 -2.49 -4.80 -13.94
N LYS A 133 -1.60 -5.68 -13.46
CA LYS A 133 -0.41 -6.14 -14.19
C LYS A 133 -0.02 -7.54 -13.74
N ALA A 134 -0.16 -8.51 -14.62
CA ALA A 134 0.19 -9.91 -14.39
C ALA A 134 1.67 -10.16 -14.71
N GLU A 135 2.57 -9.69 -13.87
CA GLU A 135 4.02 -9.84 -14.05
C GLU A 135 4.71 -9.90 -12.70
N LYS A 136 5.53 -10.92 -12.47
CA LYS A 136 6.32 -11.07 -11.25
C LYS A 136 7.44 -10.04 -11.13
N GLY A 137 7.89 -9.81 -9.91
CA GLY A 137 9.07 -8.97 -9.64
C GLY A 137 8.75 -7.50 -9.46
N TRP A 138 7.48 -7.15 -9.27
CA TRP A 138 7.00 -5.79 -9.02
C TRP A 138 6.52 -5.63 -7.59
N ASP A 139 6.77 -4.45 -7.02
CA ASP A 139 6.29 -4.03 -5.70
C ASP A 139 6.22 -2.51 -5.58
N ASP A 140 5.85 -2.00 -4.39
CA ASP A 140 5.80 -0.58 -4.04
C ASP A 140 5.03 0.27 -5.05
N CYS A 141 3.77 -0.05 -5.22
CA CYS A 141 2.90 0.69 -6.10
C CYS A 141 2.36 2.00 -5.48
N CYS A 142 2.13 2.98 -6.35
CA CYS A 142 1.45 4.21 -5.97
C CYS A 142 0.60 4.73 -7.14
N PRO A 143 -0.73 4.61 -7.07
CA PRO A 143 -1.61 5.32 -8.00
C PRO A 143 -1.62 6.81 -7.63
N PHE A 144 -1.72 7.65 -8.65
CA PHE A 144 -1.82 9.09 -8.48
C PHE A 144 -2.93 9.65 -9.38
N PHE A 145 -3.91 10.28 -8.76
CA PHE A 145 -5.04 10.93 -9.41
C PHE A 145 -4.73 12.42 -9.52
N ASP A 146 -4.43 12.88 -10.73
CA ASP A 146 -4.08 14.30 -10.94
C ASP A 146 -5.32 15.18 -11.07
N ASP A 147 -5.15 16.49 -10.86
CA ASP A 147 -6.22 17.50 -10.90
C ASP A 147 -6.86 17.62 -12.29
N ASP A 148 -6.14 17.27 -13.35
CA ASP A 148 -6.64 17.26 -14.72
C ASP A 148 -7.47 16.01 -15.08
N GLY A 149 -7.62 15.08 -14.12
CA GLY A 149 -8.33 13.82 -14.28
C GLY A 149 -7.51 12.70 -14.91
N GLN A 150 -6.23 12.95 -15.23
CA GLN A 150 -5.32 11.88 -15.67
C GLN A 150 -4.86 11.05 -14.48
N LEU A 151 -4.92 9.73 -14.63
CA LEU A 151 -4.42 8.79 -13.66
C LEU A 151 -3.01 8.32 -14.05
N TYR A 152 -2.16 8.27 -13.05
CA TYR A 152 -0.80 7.75 -13.16
C TYR A 152 -0.59 6.61 -12.17
N PHE A 153 0.42 5.80 -12.43
CA PHE A 153 0.82 4.69 -11.56
C PHE A 153 2.34 4.61 -11.54
N VAL A 154 2.88 4.59 -10.34
CA VAL A 154 4.30 4.29 -10.13
C VAL A 154 4.44 2.89 -9.58
N GLY A 155 5.39 2.13 -10.10
CA GLY A 155 5.72 0.81 -9.60
C GLY A 155 7.22 0.55 -9.68
N THR A 156 7.74 -0.17 -8.71
CA THR A 156 9.15 -0.59 -8.65
C THR A 156 9.29 -2.02 -9.14
N HIS A 157 10.12 -2.21 -10.17
CA HIS A 157 10.48 -3.54 -10.66
C HIS A 157 11.76 -4.01 -9.95
N PHE A 158 11.62 -4.60 -8.79
CA PHE A 158 12.76 -5.03 -7.96
C PHE A 158 13.58 -6.14 -8.66
N ALA A 159 12.95 -6.96 -9.50
CA ALA A 159 13.64 -7.97 -10.30
C ALA A 159 14.49 -7.38 -11.43
N ASP A 160 14.25 -6.12 -11.85
CA ASP A 160 15.06 -5.37 -12.80
C ASP A 160 15.85 -4.25 -12.09
N LYS A 161 16.68 -4.62 -11.13
CA LYS A 161 17.61 -3.73 -10.41
C LYS A 161 16.94 -2.51 -9.75
N TYR A 162 15.73 -2.71 -9.20
CA TYR A 162 14.95 -1.65 -8.54
C TYR A 162 14.65 -0.45 -9.46
N LYS A 163 14.40 -0.71 -10.75
CA LYS A 163 13.91 0.33 -11.64
C LYS A 163 12.49 0.71 -11.30
N THR A 164 12.25 2.00 -11.17
CA THR A 164 10.92 2.57 -10.90
C THR A 164 10.38 3.22 -12.16
N TYR A 165 9.17 2.80 -12.52
CA TYR A 165 8.50 3.25 -13.73
C TYR A 165 7.23 4.01 -13.41
N LEU A 166 6.98 5.07 -14.17
CA LEU A 166 5.70 5.78 -14.22
C LEU A 166 4.94 5.35 -15.48
N TYR A 167 3.65 5.08 -15.29
CA TYR A 167 2.69 4.80 -16.36
C TYR A 167 1.54 5.79 -16.29
N ARG A 168 0.91 6.07 -17.42
CA ARG A 168 -0.49 6.53 -17.41
C ARG A 168 -1.41 5.33 -17.23
N MET A 169 -2.58 5.57 -16.64
CA MET A 169 -3.64 4.58 -16.51
C MET A 169 -4.87 4.95 -17.33
N THR A 170 -5.69 3.96 -17.61
CA THR A 170 -7.06 4.20 -18.07
C THR A 170 -7.87 4.96 -17.01
N PRO A 171 -8.93 5.72 -17.39
CA PRO A 171 -9.69 6.56 -16.45
C PRO A 171 -10.35 5.77 -15.31
N ASP A 172 -10.60 4.49 -15.49
CA ASP A 172 -11.16 3.61 -14.44
C ASP A 172 -10.10 3.08 -13.45
N GLY A 173 -8.81 3.41 -13.68
CA GLY A 173 -7.70 2.99 -12.86
C GLY A 173 -7.34 1.50 -12.94
N LYS A 174 -7.87 0.77 -13.92
CA LYS A 174 -7.71 -0.69 -13.98
C LYS A 174 -6.56 -1.15 -14.87
N THR A 175 -6.13 -0.34 -15.82
CA THR A 175 -5.15 -0.78 -16.84
C THR A 175 -4.01 0.22 -16.98
N LEU A 176 -2.78 -0.29 -16.97
CA LEU A 176 -1.59 0.49 -17.31
C LEU A 176 -1.50 0.66 -18.83
N ILE A 177 -1.27 1.88 -19.29
CA ILE A 177 -1.05 2.18 -20.71
C ILE A 177 0.42 1.92 -21.00
N GLU A 178 0.75 0.73 -21.47
CA GLU A 178 2.14 0.24 -21.60
C GLU A 178 3.04 1.14 -22.47
N ASN A 179 2.52 1.75 -23.53
CA ASN A 179 3.29 2.69 -24.36
C ASN A 179 3.57 4.05 -23.70
N SER A 180 3.04 4.28 -22.49
CA SER A 180 3.32 5.47 -21.69
C SER A 180 4.40 5.25 -20.64
N LYS A 181 4.95 4.04 -20.54
CA LYS A 181 5.97 3.65 -19.56
C LYS A 181 7.22 4.51 -19.68
N ILE A 182 7.62 5.17 -18.61
CA ILE A 182 8.89 5.91 -18.51
C ILE A 182 9.65 5.51 -17.25
N LEU A 183 10.95 5.36 -17.36
CA LEU A 183 11.85 5.17 -16.22
C LEU A 183 12.00 6.51 -15.50
N ILE A 184 11.66 6.58 -14.22
CA ILE A 184 11.78 7.80 -13.41
C ILE A 184 12.84 7.70 -12.32
N ASN A 185 13.23 6.50 -11.92
CA ASN A 185 14.26 6.27 -10.92
C ASN A 185 14.89 4.90 -11.09
N GLU A 186 16.15 4.76 -10.73
CA GLU A 186 16.87 3.49 -10.64
C GLU A 186 18.00 3.57 -9.61
N GLY A 187 18.30 2.47 -8.95
CA GLY A 187 19.39 2.36 -7.99
C GLY A 187 19.15 1.24 -6.98
N TYR A 188 20.22 0.75 -6.40
CA TYR A 188 20.15 -0.38 -5.48
C TYR A 188 19.25 -0.09 -4.27
N GLY A 189 18.23 -0.92 -4.11
CA GLY A 189 17.27 -0.81 -3.01
C GLY A 189 16.41 0.46 -3.03
N ARG A 190 16.27 1.13 -4.19
CA ARG A 190 15.33 2.24 -4.34
C ARG A 190 13.93 1.70 -4.51
N GLU A 191 13.10 1.94 -3.50
CA GLU A 191 11.73 1.42 -3.41
C GLU A 191 10.85 2.33 -2.54
N ALA A 192 9.68 1.87 -2.12
CA ALA A 192 8.70 2.62 -1.33
C ALA A 192 8.18 3.90 -2.04
N SER A 193 8.04 3.84 -3.36
CA SER A 193 7.68 5.00 -4.18
C SER A 193 6.31 5.53 -3.86
N LYS A 194 6.21 6.84 -3.58
CA LYS A 194 4.95 7.58 -3.38
C LYS A 194 4.97 8.88 -4.17
N LEU A 195 3.85 9.19 -4.84
CA LEU A 195 3.65 10.44 -5.56
C LEU A 195 2.67 11.33 -4.83
N TYR A 196 3.02 12.60 -4.75
CA TYR A 196 2.17 13.66 -4.21
C TYR A 196 2.25 14.91 -5.09
N LYS A 197 1.18 15.70 -5.09
CA LYS A 197 1.15 17.06 -5.62
C LYS A 197 0.86 18.04 -4.48
N ILE A 198 1.79 18.91 -4.17
CA ILE A 198 1.70 19.86 -3.07
C ILE A 198 1.93 21.26 -3.64
N ASN A 199 0.95 22.14 -3.54
CA ASN A 199 1.00 23.50 -4.07
C ASN A 199 1.43 23.56 -5.56
N GLY A 200 0.88 22.64 -6.38
CA GLY A 200 1.17 22.56 -7.81
C GLY A 200 2.50 21.90 -8.19
N THR A 201 3.32 21.53 -7.22
CA THR A 201 4.60 20.84 -7.44
C THR A 201 4.44 19.34 -7.21
N TYR A 202 4.98 18.53 -8.11
CA TYR A 202 4.98 17.07 -7.99
C TYR A 202 6.21 16.62 -7.20
N TYR A 203 5.97 15.69 -6.26
CA TYR A 203 7.00 15.09 -5.43
C TYR A 203 6.98 13.58 -5.59
N HIS A 204 8.13 13.00 -5.83
CA HIS A 204 8.35 11.57 -5.79
C HIS A 204 9.21 11.25 -4.56
N PHE A 205 8.59 10.59 -3.59
CA PHE A 205 9.29 10.08 -2.40
C PHE A 205 9.65 8.61 -2.63
N PHE A 206 10.82 8.24 -2.19
CA PHE A 206 11.30 6.86 -2.20
C PHE A 206 12.36 6.67 -1.13
N SER A 207 12.61 5.41 -0.74
CA SER A 207 13.75 5.04 0.09
C SER A 207 14.88 4.46 -0.77
N GLU A 208 16.12 4.54 -0.28
CA GLU A 208 17.27 3.88 -0.93
C GLU A 208 18.17 3.20 0.09
N VAL A 209 18.92 2.18 -0.32
CA VAL A 209 19.98 1.58 0.49
C VAL A 209 21.28 2.28 0.19
N LYS A 210 21.91 2.85 1.22
CA LYS A 210 23.18 3.56 1.12
C LYS A 210 24.01 3.33 2.38
N ASN A 211 25.29 3.03 2.22
CA ASN A 211 26.22 2.79 3.33
C ASN A 211 25.71 1.77 4.38
N GLY A 212 25.02 0.71 3.92
CA GLY A 212 24.48 -0.33 4.79
C GLY A 212 23.22 0.05 5.57
N GLY A 213 22.66 1.24 5.35
CA GLY A 213 21.39 1.69 5.92
C GLY A 213 20.35 2.00 4.84
N ARG A 214 19.08 2.11 5.24
CA ARG A 214 17.98 2.59 4.39
C ARG A 214 17.66 4.05 4.75
N TYR A 215 17.50 4.91 3.75
CA TYR A 215 17.24 6.34 3.86
C TYR A 215 16.01 6.75 3.07
#